data_12eb1a93f3d09a9d504d36ace5b8d2a0
#
_entry.id   12eb1a93f3d09a9d504d36ace5b8d2a0
#
_cell.length_a   1.000
_cell.length_b   1.000
_cell.length_c   1.000
_cell.angle_alpha   90.00
_cell.angle_beta   90.00
_cell.angle_gamma   90.00
#
_symmetry.space_group_name_H-M   'P 1'
#
loop_
_entity.id
_entity.type
_entity.pdbx_description
1 polymer ?
#
loop_
_entity_poly.entity_id
_entity_poly.type
_entity_poly.pdbx_seq_one_letter_code
_entity_poly.pdbx_strand_id
1 'polypeptide(L)'
;MKIISQPKKMQEEMLSIRNNKSIGFVPTMGALHEGHLSLIKQSQKENDISVVSLFVNPTQFNDKQDFETYPTNLQDDFSKLKDLKVDYVFTPSNDDIYPDNYKYEMTEKDFSYILCGKDRPGHFNGVLTIVLKLLQIVSPQKAYFGEKDYQQLKLIEGMVEAFFIPTQI
;
A
#
# COMPACT_ATOMS: atom_id res chain seq x y z
N MET A 1 18.10 -3.71 -4.67
CA MET A 1 16.86 -2.90 -4.66
C MET A 1 16.56 -2.42 -6.08
N LYS A 2 15.45 -2.85 -6.67
CA LYS A 2 14.97 -2.43 -8.00
C LYS A 2 13.80 -1.46 -7.81
N ILE A 3 13.84 -0.30 -8.45
CA ILE A 3 12.77 0.71 -8.38
C ILE A 3 11.93 0.61 -9.64
N ILE A 4 10.60 0.51 -9.48
CA ILE A 4 9.64 0.42 -10.58
C ILE A 4 8.54 1.45 -10.33
N SER A 5 8.21 2.27 -11.34
CA SER A 5 7.12 3.25 -11.25
C SER A 5 5.85 2.82 -12.01
N GLN A 6 5.99 2.07 -13.09
CA GLN A 6 4.87 1.68 -13.92
C GLN A 6 4.11 0.47 -13.36
N PRO A 7 2.78 0.56 -13.13
CA PRO A 7 1.96 -0.52 -12.56
C PRO A 7 2.01 -1.82 -13.37
N LYS A 8 1.87 -1.74 -14.69
CA LYS A 8 1.93 -2.93 -15.55
C LYS A 8 3.27 -3.65 -15.46
N LYS A 9 4.37 -2.89 -15.47
CA LYS A 9 5.71 -3.46 -15.35
C LYS A 9 5.94 -4.10 -13.98
N MET A 10 5.41 -3.48 -12.91
CA MET A 10 5.45 -4.05 -11.57
C MET A 10 4.66 -5.35 -11.52
N GLN A 11 3.44 -5.36 -12.07
CA GLN A 11 2.59 -6.54 -12.11
C GLN A 11 3.24 -7.71 -12.89
N GLU A 12 3.77 -7.45 -14.08
CA GLU A 12 4.48 -8.47 -14.89
C GLU A 12 5.67 -9.08 -14.13
N GLU A 13 6.48 -8.22 -13.49
CA GLU A 13 7.64 -8.66 -12.70
C GLU A 13 7.19 -9.55 -11.53
N MET A 14 6.19 -9.11 -10.76
CA MET A 14 5.71 -9.86 -9.59
C MET A 14 5.03 -11.17 -9.99
N LEU A 15 4.26 -11.20 -11.05
CA LEU A 15 3.66 -12.44 -11.56
C LEU A 15 4.71 -13.45 -12.01
N SER A 16 5.82 -13.00 -12.58
CA SER A 16 6.93 -13.91 -12.98
C SER A 16 7.63 -14.52 -11.77
N ILE A 17 7.72 -13.79 -10.65
CA ILE A 17 8.41 -14.22 -9.43
C ILE A 17 7.51 -15.10 -8.56
N ARG A 18 6.23 -14.78 -8.45
CA ARG A 18 5.25 -15.36 -7.53
C ARG A 18 5.12 -16.88 -7.62
N ASN A 19 5.40 -17.46 -8.79
CA ASN A 19 5.30 -18.90 -8.99
C ASN A 19 6.39 -19.70 -8.26
N ASN A 20 7.53 -19.07 -7.96
CA ASN A 20 8.70 -19.75 -7.40
C ASN A 20 9.14 -19.16 -6.06
N LYS A 21 8.67 -17.96 -5.67
CA LYS A 21 9.07 -17.26 -4.46
C LYS A 21 7.87 -16.59 -3.80
N SER A 22 7.89 -16.55 -2.49
CA SER A 22 6.94 -15.80 -1.71
C SER A 22 7.24 -14.30 -1.74
N ILE A 23 6.20 -13.47 -1.85
CA ILE A 23 6.29 -12.01 -1.89
C ILE A 23 5.61 -11.46 -0.66
N GLY A 24 6.36 -10.71 0.15
CA GLY A 24 5.84 -9.89 1.23
C GLY A 24 5.77 -8.43 0.79
N PHE A 25 4.66 -7.76 1.08
CA PHE A 25 4.38 -6.40 0.66
C PHE A 25 4.10 -5.47 1.83
N VAL A 26 4.73 -4.30 1.84
CA VAL A 26 4.49 -3.24 2.82
C VAL A 26 4.05 -1.97 2.08
N PRO A 27 2.74 -1.69 1.99
CA PRO A 27 2.25 -0.45 1.39
C PRO A 27 2.48 0.72 2.34
N THR A 28 3.09 1.80 1.82
CA THR A 28 3.33 3.05 2.56
C THR A 28 3.11 4.28 1.70
N MET A 29 2.96 5.42 2.34
CA MET A 29 2.93 6.72 1.68
C MET A 29 4.31 7.43 1.69
N GLY A 30 5.39 6.76 2.12
CA GLY A 30 6.69 7.37 2.34
C GLY A 30 6.81 7.97 3.75
N ALA A 31 7.80 8.86 3.95
CA ALA A 31 8.19 9.37 5.26
C ALA A 31 8.43 8.23 6.27
N LEU A 32 9.27 7.27 5.86
CA LEU A 32 9.47 6.03 6.60
C LEU A 32 10.05 6.27 7.99
N HIS A 33 9.45 5.65 8.99
CA HIS A 33 9.85 5.67 10.39
C HIS A 33 9.97 4.26 10.95
N GLU A 34 10.43 4.10 12.20
CA GLU A 34 10.69 2.80 12.83
C GLU A 34 9.51 1.81 12.75
N GLY A 35 8.26 2.29 12.80
CA GLY A 35 7.09 1.45 12.60
C GLY A 35 7.05 0.79 11.22
N HIS A 36 7.30 1.57 10.15
CA HIS A 36 7.40 1.02 8.79
C HIS A 36 8.59 0.06 8.65
N LEU A 37 9.75 0.44 9.22
CA LEU A 37 10.96 -0.39 9.17
C LEU A 37 10.75 -1.74 9.87
N SER A 38 9.96 -1.78 10.96
CA SER A 38 9.63 -3.02 11.66
C SER A 38 8.77 -3.96 10.80
N LEU A 39 7.76 -3.41 10.08
CA LEU A 39 6.94 -4.18 9.14
C LEU A 39 7.79 -4.74 7.99
N ILE A 40 8.71 -3.94 7.46
CA ILE A 40 9.63 -4.37 6.39
C ILE A 40 10.51 -5.52 6.87
N LYS A 41 11.10 -5.40 8.06
CA LYS A 41 11.92 -6.47 8.66
C LYS A 41 11.12 -7.75 8.86
N GLN A 42 9.85 -7.63 9.30
CA GLN A 42 8.99 -8.78 9.47
C GLN A 42 8.64 -9.42 8.10
N SER A 43 8.34 -8.61 7.11
CA SER A 43 8.12 -9.06 5.73
C SER A 43 9.32 -9.86 5.20
N GLN A 44 10.53 -9.34 5.37
CA GLN A 44 11.78 -9.99 4.94
C GLN A 44 12.07 -11.31 5.67
N LYS A 45 11.65 -11.42 6.91
CA LYS A 45 11.83 -12.63 7.71
C LYS A 45 10.91 -13.78 7.25
N GLU A 46 9.75 -13.43 6.71
CA GLU A 46 8.69 -14.38 6.39
C GLU A 46 8.53 -14.68 4.89
N ASN A 47 9.21 -13.93 4.03
CA ASN A 47 9.07 -14.05 2.58
C ASN A 47 10.43 -14.00 1.88
N ASP A 48 10.49 -14.59 0.68
CA ASP A 48 11.70 -14.60 -0.15
C ASP A 48 12.00 -13.24 -0.80
N ILE A 49 10.95 -12.47 -1.08
CA ILE A 49 11.02 -11.17 -1.76
C ILE A 49 10.26 -10.13 -0.95
N SER A 50 10.91 -9.00 -0.71
CA SER A 50 10.33 -7.84 -0.05
C SER A 50 10.01 -6.74 -1.05
N VAL A 51 8.76 -6.27 -1.02
CA VAL A 51 8.25 -5.17 -1.83
C VAL A 51 7.73 -4.07 -0.92
N VAL A 52 8.12 -2.82 -1.19
CA VAL A 52 7.59 -1.64 -0.48
C VAL A 52 7.04 -0.66 -1.49
N SER A 53 5.84 -0.12 -1.28
CA SER A 53 5.37 1.02 -2.08
C SER A 53 5.59 2.34 -1.35
N LEU A 54 5.94 3.37 -2.12
CA LEU A 54 6.00 4.76 -1.69
C LEU A 54 5.04 5.56 -2.59
N PHE A 55 3.81 5.76 -2.13
CA PHE A 55 2.79 6.47 -2.90
C PHE A 55 1.86 7.26 -1.98
N VAL A 56 1.91 8.59 -2.07
CA VAL A 56 0.98 9.48 -1.35
C VAL A 56 -0.33 9.50 -2.13
N ASN A 57 -1.33 8.84 -1.59
CA ASN A 57 -2.62 8.65 -2.26
C ASN A 57 -3.52 9.89 -2.08
N PRO A 58 -3.81 10.68 -3.12
CA PRO A 58 -4.61 11.89 -2.97
C PRO A 58 -6.06 11.62 -2.57
N THR A 59 -6.62 10.46 -2.93
CA THR A 59 -8.05 10.18 -2.76
C THR A 59 -8.46 9.89 -1.31
N GLN A 60 -7.50 9.70 -0.40
CA GLN A 60 -7.77 9.47 1.02
C GLN A 60 -7.66 10.74 1.89
N PHE A 61 -7.33 11.90 1.29
CA PHE A 61 -7.24 13.17 1.99
C PHE A 61 -8.55 13.94 1.84
N ASN A 62 -9.12 14.38 2.96
CA ASN A 62 -10.30 15.23 2.96
C ASN A 62 -9.97 16.69 2.68
N ASP A 63 -8.77 17.13 3.07
CA ASP A 63 -8.27 18.47 2.86
C ASP A 63 -7.11 18.47 1.86
N LYS A 64 -7.21 19.34 0.86
CA LYS A 64 -6.16 19.51 -0.14
C LYS A 64 -4.85 20.02 0.49
N GLN A 65 -4.93 20.85 1.52
CA GLN A 65 -3.78 21.37 2.24
C GLN A 65 -3.03 20.25 2.96
N ASP A 66 -3.74 19.29 3.57
CA ASP A 66 -3.13 18.13 4.22
C ASP A 66 -2.38 17.25 3.22
N PHE A 67 -2.92 17.10 2.02
CA PHE A 67 -2.25 16.40 0.94
C PHE A 67 -0.99 17.13 0.45
N GLU A 68 -1.08 18.44 0.22
CA GLU A 68 0.03 19.24 -0.29
C GLU A 68 1.18 19.38 0.73
N THR A 69 0.87 19.32 2.02
CA THR A 69 1.86 19.41 3.11
C THR A 69 2.30 18.05 3.64
N TYR A 70 1.80 16.95 3.07
CA TYR A 70 2.20 15.63 3.53
C TYR A 70 3.72 15.44 3.36
N PRO A 71 4.43 15.02 4.42
CA PRO A 71 5.88 14.94 4.39
C PRO A 71 6.34 13.90 3.36
N THR A 72 7.20 14.32 2.44
CA THR A 72 7.81 13.44 1.45
C THR A 72 9.32 13.67 1.42
N ASN A 73 10.09 12.61 1.60
CA ASN A 73 11.54 12.65 1.44
C ASN A 73 12.01 11.34 0.80
N LEU A 74 11.80 11.25 -0.52
CA LEU A 74 12.13 10.04 -1.27
C LEU A 74 13.61 9.63 -1.15
N GLN A 75 14.53 10.59 -1.02
CA GLN A 75 15.96 10.25 -0.89
C GLN A 75 16.27 9.56 0.45
N ASP A 76 15.71 10.07 1.54
CA ASP A 76 15.82 9.46 2.85
C ASP A 76 15.14 8.09 2.90
N ASP A 77 13.93 7.99 2.34
CA ASP A 77 13.20 6.73 2.22
C ASP A 77 14.00 5.69 1.41
N PHE A 78 14.56 6.06 0.27
CA PHE A 78 15.42 5.17 -0.53
C PHE A 78 16.68 4.74 0.22
N SER A 79 17.29 5.64 0.99
CA SER A 79 18.45 5.28 1.82
C SER A 79 18.09 4.20 2.83
N LYS A 80 17.01 4.41 3.59
CA LYS A 80 16.50 3.44 4.58
C LYS A 80 16.18 2.08 3.95
N LEU A 81 15.48 2.09 2.80
CA LEU A 81 15.12 0.86 2.10
C LEU A 81 16.34 0.12 1.52
N LYS A 82 17.35 0.86 1.08
CA LYS A 82 18.62 0.29 0.61
C LYS A 82 19.39 -0.34 1.75
N ASP A 83 19.47 0.32 2.91
CA ASP A 83 20.14 -0.20 4.11
C ASP A 83 19.47 -1.49 4.61
N LEU A 84 18.14 -1.58 4.53
CA LEU A 84 17.38 -2.79 4.81
C LEU A 84 17.46 -3.84 3.68
N LYS A 85 18.13 -3.55 2.56
CA LYS A 85 18.23 -4.46 1.40
C LYS A 85 16.88 -4.90 0.85
N VAL A 86 15.89 -4.01 0.82
CA VAL A 86 14.59 -4.27 0.18
C VAL A 86 14.80 -4.63 -1.29
N ASP A 87 14.10 -5.65 -1.80
CA ASP A 87 14.29 -6.13 -3.16
C ASP A 87 13.67 -5.19 -4.19
N TYR A 88 12.41 -4.77 -3.96
CA TYR A 88 11.66 -3.92 -4.88
C TYR A 88 11.02 -2.73 -4.19
N VAL A 89 11.07 -1.58 -4.84
CA VAL A 89 10.38 -0.37 -4.42
C VAL A 89 9.45 0.07 -5.55
N PHE A 90 8.17 0.22 -5.24
CA PHE A 90 7.14 0.66 -6.18
C PHE A 90 6.79 2.13 -5.91
N THR A 91 7.06 3.00 -6.89
CA THR A 91 6.88 4.46 -6.78
C THR A 91 6.07 5.00 -7.96
N PRO A 92 4.79 4.63 -8.08
CA PRO A 92 3.97 5.11 -9.19
C PRO A 92 3.60 6.58 -9.04
N SER A 93 3.23 7.21 -10.16
CA SER A 93 2.57 8.51 -10.16
C SER A 93 1.06 8.37 -9.95
N ASN A 94 0.39 9.49 -9.66
CA ASN A 94 -1.05 9.52 -9.54
C ASN A 94 -1.74 9.08 -10.86
N ASP A 95 -1.25 9.55 -11.99
CA ASP A 95 -1.81 9.23 -13.31
C ASP A 95 -1.61 7.74 -13.66
N ASP A 96 -0.54 7.12 -13.17
CA ASP A 96 -0.32 5.67 -13.33
C ASP A 96 -1.33 4.85 -12.52
N ILE A 97 -1.68 5.28 -11.32
CA ILE A 97 -2.61 4.58 -10.42
C ILE A 97 -4.08 4.84 -10.79
N TYR A 98 -4.38 6.07 -11.22
CA TYR A 98 -5.74 6.51 -11.56
C TYR A 98 -5.88 6.98 -13.01
N PRO A 99 -5.57 6.12 -14.01
CA PRO A 99 -5.68 6.50 -15.43
C PRO A 99 -7.13 6.76 -15.86
N ASP A 100 -8.08 6.33 -15.04
CA ASP A 100 -9.53 6.52 -15.19
C ASP A 100 -10.05 7.80 -14.50
N ASN A 101 -9.18 8.63 -13.91
CA ASN A 101 -9.54 9.77 -13.08
C ASN A 101 -10.46 9.40 -11.89
N TYR A 102 -10.16 8.28 -11.23
CA TYR A 102 -10.89 7.80 -10.05
C TYR A 102 -12.38 7.52 -10.29
N LYS A 103 -12.74 6.97 -11.47
CA LYS A 103 -14.12 6.60 -11.80
C LYS A 103 -14.61 5.34 -11.07
N TYR A 104 -13.70 4.51 -10.61
CA TYR A 104 -13.97 3.29 -9.86
C TYR A 104 -13.41 3.42 -8.46
N GLU A 105 -14.27 3.19 -7.47
CA GLU A 105 -13.87 3.20 -6.06
C GLU A 105 -14.41 1.97 -5.32
N MET A 106 -13.69 1.57 -4.27
CA MET A 106 -14.13 0.57 -3.31
C MET A 106 -14.85 1.26 -2.16
N THR A 107 -16.05 0.79 -1.84
CA THR A 107 -16.86 1.32 -0.72
C THR A 107 -17.25 0.19 0.22
N GLU A 108 -16.99 0.36 1.50
CA GLU A 108 -17.55 -0.42 2.59
C GLU A 108 -18.73 0.39 3.17
N LYS A 109 -19.86 -0.27 3.56
CA LYS A 109 -21.13 0.42 3.79
C LYS A 109 -21.54 0.57 5.25
N ASP A 110 -20.68 0.19 6.19
CA ASP A 110 -21.00 0.14 7.62
C ASP A 110 -19.86 0.67 8.48
N PHE A 111 -18.81 -0.10 8.67
CA PHE A 111 -17.71 0.22 9.59
C PHE A 111 -16.88 1.44 9.16
N SER A 112 -16.83 1.73 7.86
CA SER A 112 -16.13 2.92 7.31
C SER A 112 -16.79 4.26 7.65
N TYR A 113 -18.03 4.27 8.18
CA TYR A 113 -18.78 5.48 8.51
C TYR A 113 -18.79 5.82 10.00
N ILE A 114 -18.20 4.99 10.83
CA ILE A 114 -18.10 5.20 12.28
C ILE A 114 -16.65 5.46 12.70
N LEU A 115 -16.42 5.78 13.97
CA LEU A 115 -15.10 6.10 14.53
C LEU A 115 -14.37 7.17 13.69
N CYS A 116 -13.13 6.91 13.28
CA CYS A 116 -12.36 7.86 12.45
C CYS A 116 -13.06 8.21 11.13
N GLY A 117 -13.81 7.28 10.55
CA GLY A 117 -14.53 7.50 9.30
C GLY A 117 -15.66 8.51 9.41
N LYS A 118 -16.27 8.65 10.61
CA LYS A 118 -17.29 9.68 10.87
C LYS A 118 -16.76 11.09 10.68
N ASP A 119 -15.52 11.33 11.13
CA ASP A 119 -14.87 12.63 11.07
C ASP A 119 -14.11 12.87 9.75
N ARG A 120 -13.98 11.82 8.95
CA ARG A 120 -13.24 11.83 7.67
C ARG A 120 -14.07 11.18 6.53
N PRO A 121 -15.19 11.79 6.09
CA PRO A 121 -16.06 11.23 5.06
C PRO A 121 -15.30 10.89 3.76
N GLY A 122 -15.43 9.66 3.24
CA GLY A 122 -14.75 9.20 2.04
C GLY A 122 -13.28 8.76 2.20
N HIS A 123 -12.66 9.05 3.33
CA HIS A 123 -11.27 8.64 3.60
C HIS A 123 -11.04 7.14 3.36
N PHE A 124 -11.88 6.29 3.94
CA PHE A 124 -11.71 4.84 3.82
C PHE A 124 -12.03 4.32 2.42
N ASN A 125 -12.89 5.00 1.64
CA ASN A 125 -13.07 4.65 0.23
C ASN A 125 -11.75 4.83 -0.53
N GLY A 126 -11.06 5.95 -0.30
CA GLY A 126 -9.72 6.20 -0.85
C GLY A 126 -8.70 5.15 -0.43
N VAL A 127 -8.67 4.82 0.87
CA VAL A 127 -7.75 3.80 1.43
C VAL A 127 -8.02 2.42 0.83
N LEU A 128 -9.27 1.96 0.84
CA LEU A 128 -9.63 0.64 0.32
C LEU A 128 -9.37 0.53 -1.18
N THR A 129 -9.67 1.60 -1.93
CA THR A 129 -9.43 1.64 -3.37
C THR A 129 -7.94 1.51 -3.70
N ILE A 130 -7.08 2.29 -3.04
CA ILE A 130 -5.63 2.22 -3.31
C ILE A 130 -5.05 0.88 -2.85
N VAL A 131 -5.43 0.38 -1.69
CA VAL A 131 -4.92 -0.90 -1.19
C VAL A 131 -5.34 -2.03 -2.13
N LEU A 132 -6.59 -2.06 -2.60
CA LEU A 132 -7.05 -3.04 -3.59
C LEU A 132 -6.19 -2.98 -4.86
N LYS A 133 -5.98 -1.79 -5.43
CA LYS A 133 -5.13 -1.61 -6.62
C LYS A 133 -3.71 -2.11 -6.38
N LEU A 134 -3.09 -1.76 -5.24
CA LEU A 134 -1.73 -2.17 -4.90
C LEU A 134 -1.63 -3.70 -4.71
N LEU A 135 -2.62 -4.34 -4.06
CA LEU A 135 -2.67 -5.79 -3.92
C LEU A 135 -2.81 -6.49 -5.27
N GLN A 136 -3.60 -5.93 -6.21
CA GLN A 136 -3.73 -6.47 -7.57
C GLN A 136 -2.46 -6.27 -8.41
N ILE A 137 -1.71 -5.18 -8.23
CA ILE A 137 -0.47 -4.91 -8.94
C ILE A 137 0.67 -5.80 -8.42
N VAL A 138 0.83 -5.88 -7.10
CA VAL A 138 1.94 -6.62 -6.47
C VAL A 138 1.63 -8.10 -6.35
N SER A 139 0.35 -8.47 -6.20
CA SER A 139 -0.11 -9.85 -6.01
C SER A 139 0.67 -10.62 -4.93
N PRO A 140 0.86 -10.06 -3.72
CA PRO A 140 1.68 -10.67 -2.68
C PRO A 140 0.96 -11.85 -2.01
N GLN A 141 1.71 -12.80 -1.43
CA GLN A 141 1.16 -13.80 -0.53
C GLN A 141 0.85 -13.23 0.84
N LYS A 142 1.67 -12.25 1.31
CA LYS A 142 1.43 -11.56 2.58
C LYS A 142 1.59 -10.04 2.40
N ALA A 143 0.70 -9.28 3.05
CA ALA A 143 0.82 -7.83 3.13
C ALA A 143 0.78 -7.38 4.61
N TYR A 144 1.59 -6.37 4.94
CA TYR A 144 1.85 -5.97 6.32
C TYR A 144 1.34 -4.56 6.58
N PHE A 145 0.51 -4.41 7.59
CA PHE A 145 -0.08 -3.14 8.03
C PHE A 145 0.15 -2.96 9.53
N GLY A 146 0.26 -1.71 9.96
CA GLY A 146 0.44 -1.39 11.38
C GLY A 146 -0.88 -1.42 12.14
N GLU A 147 -0.91 -2.04 13.31
CA GLU A 147 -2.08 -2.07 14.21
C GLU A 147 -2.44 -0.69 14.79
N LYS A 148 -1.54 0.28 14.68
CA LYS A 148 -1.81 1.67 15.10
C LYS A 148 -3.08 2.22 14.43
N ASP A 149 -3.26 1.95 13.15
CA ASP A 149 -4.42 2.37 12.36
C ASP A 149 -5.47 1.23 12.34
N TYR A 150 -5.94 0.83 13.53
CA TYR A 150 -6.72 -0.38 13.76
C TYR A 150 -8.00 -0.47 12.89
N GLN A 151 -8.74 0.63 12.76
CA GLN A 151 -9.94 0.66 11.91
C GLN A 151 -9.58 0.40 10.44
N GLN A 152 -8.50 1.02 9.95
CA GLN A 152 -7.99 0.77 8.61
C GLN A 152 -7.62 -0.70 8.41
N LEU A 153 -6.88 -1.28 9.37
CA LEU A 153 -6.49 -2.69 9.32
C LEU A 153 -7.71 -3.60 9.19
N LYS A 154 -8.73 -3.41 10.03
CA LYS A 154 -9.96 -4.21 10.02
C LYS A 154 -10.76 -4.07 8.72
N LEU A 155 -10.81 -2.88 8.15
CA LEU A 155 -11.44 -2.64 6.85
C LEU A 155 -10.68 -3.35 5.71
N ILE A 156 -9.35 -3.36 5.76
CA ILE A 156 -8.53 -4.06 4.76
C ILE A 156 -8.68 -5.58 4.88
N GLU A 157 -8.63 -6.13 6.10
CA GLU A 157 -8.89 -7.56 6.35
C GLU A 157 -10.27 -7.98 5.81
N GLY A 158 -11.32 -7.22 6.13
CA GLY A 158 -12.67 -7.47 5.64
C GLY A 158 -12.79 -7.39 4.11
N MET A 159 -12.12 -6.43 3.47
CA MET A 159 -12.06 -6.35 2.01
C MET A 159 -11.38 -7.58 1.40
N VAL A 160 -10.23 -7.97 1.94
CA VAL A 160 -9.47 -9.15 1.44
C VAL A 160 -10.32 -10.42 1.53
N GLU A 161 -11.01 -10.62 2.64
CA GLU A 161 -11.91 -11.76 2.85
C GLU A 161 -13.12 -11.71 1.90
N ALA A 162 -13.83 -10.57 1.86
CA ALA A 162 -15.06 -10.41 1.07
C ALA A 162 -14.85 -10.58 -0.45
N PHE A 163 -13.68 -10.21 -0.95
CA PHE A 163 -13.34 -10.29 -2.38
C PHE A 163 -12.42 -11.47 -2.73
N PHE A 164 -12.22 -12.40 -1.78
CA PHE A 164 -11.39 -13.60 -2.00
C PHE A 164 -9.99 -13.27 -2.54
N ILE A 165 -9.40 -12.14 -2.07
CA ILE A 165 -8.06 -11.74 -2.51
C ILE A 165 -7.06 -12.72 -1.90
N PRO A 166 -6.20 -13.39 -2.69
CA PRO A 166 -5.31 -14.44 -2.20
C PRO A 166 -4.06 -13.86 -1.51
N THR A 167 -4.28 -12.98 -0.53
CA THR A 167 -3.24 -12.31 0.26
C THR A 167 -3.61 -12.41 1.73
N GLN A 168 -2.67 -12.83 2.56
CA GLN A 168 -2.82 -12.78 4.02
C GLN A 168 -2.42 -11.39 4.52
N ILE A 169 -3.24 -10.78 5.37
CA ILE A 169 -2.91 -9.52 6.06
C ILE A 169 -2.29 -9.85 7.40
#